data_ca6d511ef8889b3d5b452a335791624e
#
_entry.id   ca6d511ef8889b3d5b452a335791624e
#
_cell.length_a   1.000
_cell.length_b   1.000
_cell.length_c   1.000
_cell.angle_alpha   90.00
_cell.angle_beta   90.00
_cell.angle_gamma   90.00
#
_symmetry.space_group_name_H-M   'P 1'
#
loop_
_entity.id
_entity.type
_entity.pdbx_description
1 polymer ?
#
loop_
_entity_poly.entity_id
_entity_poly.type
_entity_poly.pdbx_seq_one_letter_code
_entity_poly.pdbx_strand_id
1 'polypeptide(L)'
;MVELTCVWEEPAILGEGPLWAASENSLYWVDVVGKKVHRLSLPDNARKTWSFDTEITSLAQRKKGGFIGTTRHGFAFFDFTSDVVKPKMIAEFETDVPGNRFNDGKADIHGRFWAGTVDEANWRDETGSLYRMDANLSVKKKDSPYICSNGPAFSVDNKTFYHTETMKGTVHAFDFDEEGEISFKRTFVKLNDGEGGPDGMTVDSEDCLWVCHFGGGRVTRYSPKGHLLQTVVMPVPNVTSCAFGGADLDTLFITTARYGMSDEDVAKNPLAGRLFSCIPGVKGLPTPMFAG
;
A
#
# COMPACT_ATOMS: atom_id res chain seq x y z
N MET A 1 6.84 -6.95 -23.94
CA MET A 1 7.19 -6.27 -22.68
C MET A 1 6.10 -5.24 -22.42
N VAL A 2 5.68 -5.07 -21.19
CA VAL A 2 4.72 -4.02 -20.80
C VAL A 2 5.44 -2.68 -20.85
N GLU A 3 4.87 -1.68 -21.52
CA GLU A 3 5.43 -0.34 -21.60
C GLU A 3 5.16 0.43 -20.29
N LEU A 4 6.20 1.02 -19.72
CA LEU A 4 6.14 1.81 -18.50
C LEU A 4 6.19 3.30 -18.82
N THR A 5 5.29 4.06 -18.22
CA THR A 5 5.26 5.51 -18.30
C THR A 5 5.51 6.12 -16.92
N CYS A 6 6.45 7.07 -16.83
CA CYS A 6 6.61 7.90 -15.62
C CYS A 6 5.51 8.97 -15.64
N VAL A 7 4.56 8.92 -14.71
CA VAL A 7 3.40 9.82 -14.66
C VAL A 7 3.56 10.95 -13.63
N TRP A 8 4.54 10.81 -12.72
CA TRP A 8 4.90 11.85 -11.76
C TRP A 8 6.42 11.87 -11.55
N GLU A 9 7.05 12.98 -11.90
CA GLU A 9 8.51 13.09 -11.95
C GLU A 9 9.17 13.53 -10.65
N GLU A 10 8.43 14.24 -9.76
CA GLU A 10 8.96 14.62 -8.45
C GLU A 10 9.17 13.36 -7.61
N PRO A 11 10.40 13.09 -7.14
CA PRO A 11 10.68 11.86 -6.45
C PRO A 11 10.22 11.92 -5.00
N ALA A 12 9.56 10.86 -4.55
CA ALA A 12 9.27 10.60 -3.15
C ALA A 12 10.50 9.98 -2.46
N ILE A 13 10.66 10.24 -1.18
CA ILE A 13 11.62 9.51 -0.34
C ILE A 13 11.10 8.09 -0.14
N LEU A 14 9.84 7.95 0.27
CA LEU A 14 9.15 6.65 0.41
C LEU A 14 7.73 6.79 -0.15
N GLY A 15 7.62 6.71 -1.50
CA GLY A 15 6.33 6.71 -2.17
C GLY A 15 5.60 5.42 -1.90
N GLU A 16 4.32 5.50 -1.43
CA GLU A 16 3.56 4.35 -0.94
C GLU A 16 2.06 4.51 -1.14
N GLY A 17 1.34 3.41 -0.87
CA GLY A 17 -0.10 3.37 -0.70
C GLY A 17 -0.92 4.01 -1.82
N PRO A 18 -0.70 3.67 -3.12
CA PRO A 18 -1.50 4.23 -4.19
C PRO A 18 -2.97 3.80 -4.05
N LEU A 19 -3.86 4.78 -4.19
CA LEU A 19 -5.30 4.63 -4.00
C LEU A 19 -6.03 5.30 -5.16
N TRP A 20 -6.80 4.55 -5.93
CA TRP A 20 -7.67 5.11 -6.96
C TRP A 20 -9.01 5.55 -6.38
N ALA A 21 -9.29 6.85 -6.44
CA ALA A 21 -10.53 7.47 -6.05
C ALA A 21 -11.42 7.68 -7.29
N ALA A 22 -12.22 6.66 -7.63
CA ALA A 22 -13.00 6.64 -8.87
C ALA A 22 -14.00 7.82 -8.98
N SER A 23 -14.64 8.21 -7.87
CA SER A 23 -15.58 9.34 -7.85
C SER A 23 -14.94 10.69 -8.17
N GLU A 24 -13.62 10.80 -7.99
CA GLU A 24 -12.82 11.99 -8.27
C GLU A 24 -11.97 11.86 -9.53
N ASN A 25 -12.01 10.68 -10.18
CA ASN A 25 -11.12 10.32 -11.29
C ASN A 25 -9.65 10.65 -10.98
N SER A 26 -9.20 10.29 -9.78
CA SER A 26 -7.91 10.72 -9.23
C SER A 26 -7.18 9.58 -8.52
N LEU A 27 -5.87 9.54 -8.70
CA LEU A 27 -4.97 8.72 -7.90
C LEU A 27 -4.44 9.54 -6.73
N TYR A 28 -4.50 8.97 -5.53
CA TYR A 28 -3.80 9.47 -4.34
C TYR A 28 -2.68 8.51 -3.96
N TRP A 29 -1.58 9.03 -3.40
CA TRP A 29 -0.52 8.23 -2.78
C TRP A 29 0.22 9.07 -1.75
N VAL A 30 1.00 8.42 -0.91
CA VAL A 30 1.76 9.07 0.16
C VAL A 30 3.26 9.09 -0.14
N ASP A 31 3.98 10.09 0.33
CA ASP A 31 5.41 10.03 0.60
C ASP A 31 5.56 9.98 2.13
N VAL A 32 5.72 8.78 2.66
CA VAL A 32 5.70 8.54 4.11
C VAL A 32 6.77 9.38 4.81
N VAL A 33 8.02 9.24 4.40
CA VAL A 33 9.17 9.95 5.01
C VAL A 33 9.19 11.43 4.62
N GLY A 34 8.77 11.75 3.41
CA GLY A 34 8.59 13.13 2.94
C GLY A 34 7.40 13.84 3.57
N LYS A 35 6.56 13.10 4.33
CA LYS A 35 5.37 13.61 5.01
C LYS A 35 4.43 14.35 4.07
N LYS A 36 4.14 13.72 2.93
CA LYS A 36 3.30 14.30 1.89
C LYS A 36 2.19 13.33 1.48
N VAL A 37 1.08 13.91 1.03
CA VAL A 37 0.06 13.21 0.24
C VAL A 37 -0.01 13.89 -1.11
N HIS A 38 -0.03 13.10 -2.17
CA HIS A 38 -0.11 13.56 -3.54
C HIS A 38 -1.42 13.14 -4.17
N ARG A 39 -1.92 13.95 -5.12
CA ARG A 39 -3.04 13.61 -5.99
C ARG A 39 -2.69 13.91 -7.45
N LEU A 40 -2.97 12.95 -8.30
CA LEU A 40 -2.94 13.07 -9.76
C LEU A 40 -4.37 12.87 -10.29
N SER A 41 -4.98 13.92 -10.84
CA SER A 41 -6.29 13.85 -11.46
C SER A 41 -6.18 13.50 -12.94
N LEU A 42 -7.05 12.65 -13.43
CA LEU A 42 -7.18 12.32 -14.84
C LEU A 42 -8.54 12.83 -15.35
N PRO A 43 -8.67 13.27 -16.61
CA PRO A 43 -7.68 13.24 -17.72
C PRO A 43 -6.78 14.49 -17.82
N ASP A 44 -6.99 15.54 -17.01
CA ASP A 44 -6.31 16.82 -17.12
C ASP A 44 -4.88 16.82 -16.56
N ASN A 45 -4.45 15.72 -15.93
CA ASN A 45 -3.16 15.56 -15.26
C ASN A 45 -2.90 16.64 -14.18
N ALA A 46 -3.96 17.17 -13.57
CA ALA A 46 -3.83 18.16 -12.50
C ALA A 46 -3.16 17.52 -11.27
N ARG A 47 -2.19 18.24 -10.72
CA ARG A 47 -1.33 17.76 -9.63
C ARG A 47 -1.56 18.57 -8.37
N LYS A 48 -1.69 17.91 -7.23
CA LYS A 48 -1.75 18.56 -5.93
C LYS A 48 -0.95 17.78 -4.90
N THR A 49 -0.29 18.51 -4.00
CA THR A 49 0.48 17.96 -2.90
C THR A 49 0.11 18.67 -1.61
N TRP A 50 -0.10 17.93 -0.54
CA TRP A 50 -0.26 18.40 0.82
C TRP A 50 0.91 17.95 1.66
N SER A 51 1.41 18.83 2.53
CA SER A 51 2.50 18.54 3.48
C SER A 51 1.95 18.46 4.90
N PHE A 52 2.56 17.60 5.73
CA PHE A 52 2.15 17.32 7.10
C PHE A 52 3.33 17.41 8.06
N ASP A 53 3.03 17.57 9.34
CA ASP A 53 4.05 17.55 10.40
C ASP A 53 4.43 16.12 10.82
N THR A 54 3.59 15.13 10.47
CA THR A 54 3.77 13.71 10.76
C THR A 54 3.73 12.87 9.48
N GLU A 55 4.23 11.65 9.55
CA GLU A 55 4.11 10.66 8.49
C GLU A 55 2.64 10.29 8.28
N ILE A 56 2.21 10.25 7.02
CA ILE A 56 0.96 9.63 6.58
C ILE A 56 1.38 8.35 5.86
N THR A 57 0.88 7.20 6.30
CA THR A 57 1.43 5.92 5.84
C THR A 57 0.49 5.15 4.93
N SER A 58 -0.82 5.35 5.04
CA SER A 58 -1.82 4.74 4.17
C SER A 58 -3.13 5.54 4.14
N LEU A 59 -3.93 5.36 3.09
CA LEU A 59 -5.21 6.06 2.90
C LEU A 59 -6.27 5.12 2.33
N ALA A 60 -7.54 5.36 2.67
CA ALA A 60 -8.70 4.84 1.97
C ALA A 60 -9.82 5.90 1.94
N GLN A 61 -10.63 5.93 0.86
CA GLN A 61 -11.81 6.78 0.83
C GLN A 61 -12.86 6.32 1.85
N ARG A 62 -13.66 7.25 2.35
CA ARG A 62 -14.78 6.96 3.26
C ARG A 62 -16.11 7.09 2.51
N LYS A 63 -17.04 6.19 2.79
CA LYS A 63 -18.43 6.28 2.28
C LYS A 63 -19.14 7.55 2.75
N LYS A 64 -18.71 8.11 3.89
CA LYS A 64 -19.25 9.35 4.49
C LYS A 64 -18.53 10.62 4.00
N GLY A 65 -17.65 10.50 3.01
CA GLY A 65 -16.83 11.59 2.48
C GLY A 65 -15.48 11.74 3.21
N GLY A 66 -14.51 12.31 2.51
CA GLY A 66 -13.12 12.39 2.94
C GLY A 66 -12.42 11.04 2.97
N PHE A 67 -11.36 10.94 3.76
CA PHE A 67 -10.50 9.77 3.83
C PHE A 67 -10.29 9.33 5.27
N ILE A 68 -10.04 8.03 5.46
CA ILE A 68 -9.37 7.47 6.62
C ILE A 68 -7.94 7.11 6.22
N GLY A 69 -7.04 7.12 7.16
CA GLY A 69 -5.68 6.65 6.95
C GLY A 69 -4.94 6.47 8.27
N THR A 70 -3.67 6.14 8.16
CA THR A 70 -2.78 6.02 9.29
C THR A 70 -1.73 7.12 9.29
N THR A 71 -1.44 7.63 10.48
CA THR A 71 -0.27 8.45 10.78
C THR A 71 0.80 7.56 11.41
N ARG A 72 1.92 8.15 11.87
CA ARG A 72 2.97 7.39 12.56
C ARG A 72 2.44 6.45 13.65
N HIS A 73 1.55 6.95 14.51
CA HIS A 73 1.11 6.23 15.71
C HIS A 73 -0.39 6.00 15.80
N GLY A 74 -1.16 6.26 14.73
CA GLY A 74 -2.60 6.09 14.89
C GLY A 74 -3.42 6.26 13.63
N PHE A 75 -4.71 6.02 13.78
CA PHE A 75 -5.71 6.23 12.75
C PHE A 75 -6.21 7.66 12.78
N ALA A 76 -6.45 8.24 11.60
CA ALA A 76 -6.95 9.59 11.46
C ALA A 76 -7.90 9.73 10.27
N PHE A 77 -8.80 10.74 10.34
CA PHE A 77 -9.56 11.21 9.19
C PHE A 77 -8.85 12.39 8.53
N PHE A 78 -9.02 12.49 7.20
CA PHE A 78 -8.46 13.55 6.37
C PHE A 78 -9.55 14.11 5.45
N ASP A 79 -9.48 15.43 5.22
CA ASP A 79 -10.32 16.14 4.26
C ASP A 79 -9.43 16.95 3.32
N PHE A 80 -9.27 16.46 2.09
CA PHE A 80 -8.41 17.05 1.07
C PHE A 80 -9.09 18.14 0.23
N THR A 81 -10.25 18.66 0.66
CA THR A 81 -10.93 19.78 -0.02
C THR A 81 -10.21 21.11 0.18
N SER A 82 -9.45 21.24 1.28
CA SER A 82 -8.67 22.43 1.63
C SER A 82 -7.20 22.31 1.20
N ASP A 83 -6.51 23.46 1.07
CA ASP A 83 -5.06 23.48 0.79
C ASP A 83 -4.23 23.10 2.01
N VAL A 84 -4.73 23.35 3.20
CA VAL A 84 -4.11 22.94 4.46
C VAL A 84 -4.98 21.86 5.10
N VAL A 85 -4.42 20.67 5.25
CA VAL A 85 -5.12 19.52 5.84
C VAL A 85 -4.43 19.15 7.16
N LYS A 86 -5.23 19.00 8.21
CA LYS A 86 -4.76 18.48 9.50
C LYS A 86 -5.43 17.13 9.75
N PRO A 87 -4.64 16.10 10.12
CA PRO A 87 -5.20 14.82 10.53
C PRO A 87 -6.12 14.99 11.73
N LYS A 88 -7.35 14.47 11.63
CA LYS A 88 -8.25 14.36 12.78
C LYS A 88 -8.06 12.99 13.41
N MET A 89 -7.23 12.93 14.44
CA MET A 89 -6.90 11.69 15.13
C MET A 89 -8.15 11.01 15.69
N ILE A 90 -8.22 9.67 15.52
CA ILE A 90 -9.30 8.81 16.01
C ILE A 90 -8.80 8.02 17.22
N ALA A 91 -7.64 7.37 17.09
CA ALA A 91 -7.03 6.54 18.10
C ALA A 91 -5.52 6.40 17.85
N GLU A 92 -4.76 6.29 18.92
CA GLU A 92 -3.30 6.05 18.90
C GLU A 92 -3.01 4.64 19.41
N PHE A 93 -1.98 4.01 18.84
CA PHE A 93 -1.56 2.65 19.17
C PHE A 93 -0.04 2.55 19.26
N GLU A 94 0.44 1.57 20.04
CA GLU A 94 1.86 1.25 20.19
C GLU A 94 2.71 2.47 20.64
N THR A 95 2.12 3.41 21.40
CA THR A 95 2.83 4.57 21.93
C THR A 95 3.87 4.19 22.98
N ASP A 96 3.76 2.98 23.52
CA ASP A 96 4.72 2.32 24.43
C ASP A 96 5.86 1.60 23.67
N VAL A 97 5.78 1.52 22.35
CA VAL A 97 6.81 0.96 21.45
C VAL A 97 7.30 2.06 20.49
N PRO A 98 8.11 3.00 20.95
CA PRO A 98 8.44 4.22 20.17
C PRO A 98 9.22 3.96 18.88
N GLY A 99 9.79 2.76 18.73
CA GLY A 99 10.44 2.31 17.51
C GLY A 99 9.48 1.92 16.40
N ASN A 100 8.20 1.69 16.71
CA ASN A 100 7.20 1.31 15.74
C ASN A 100 6.54 2.53 15.08
N ARG A 101 6.05 2.30 13.88
CA ARG A 101 5.07 3.16 13.19
C ARG A 101 4.06 2.33 12.43
N PHE A 102 2.91 2.93 12.12
CA PHE A 102 2.05 2.35 11.09
C PHE A 102 2.76 2.33 9.72
N ASN A 103 2.36 1.38 8.90
CA ASN A 103 2.88 1.19 7.55
C ASN A 103 1.72 1.12 6.55
N ASP A 104 1.63 0.08 5.75
CA ASP A 104 0.59 -0.06 4.73
C ASP A 104 -0.79 -0.36 5.35
N GLY A 105 -1.83 0.01 4.63
CA GLY A 105 -3.21 -0.25 5.02
C GLY A 105 -4.20 -0.08 3.88
N LYS A 106 -5.34 -0.79 3.97
CA LYS A 106 -6.37 -0.82 2.93
C LYS A 106 -7.76 -1.09 3.51
N ALA A 107 -8.80 -0.53 2.89
CA ALA A 107 -10.18 -0.91 3.20
C ALA A 107 -10.54 -2.25 2.57
N ASP A 108 -11.40 -3.04 3.25
CA ASP A 108 -12.06 -4.22 2.68
C ASP A 108 -13.46 -3.88 2.14
N ILE A 109 -14.07 -4.81 1.42
CA ILE A 109 -15.40 -4.60 0.82
C ILE A 109 -16.52 -4.41 1.84
N HIS A 110 -16.33 -4.89 3.07
CA HIS A 110 -17.27 -4.72 4.17
C HIS A 110 -17.13 -3.36 4.86
N GLY A 111 -16.16 -2.54 4.40
CA GLY A 111 -15.94 -1.18 4.88
C GLY A 111 -15.15 -1.09 6.18
N ARG A 112 -14.33 -2.08 6.50
CA ARG A 112 -13.35 -2.04 7.59
C ARG A 112 -12.01 -1.56 7.03
N PHE A 113 -11.17 -0.94 7.86
CA PHE A 113 -9.84 -0.50 7.47
C PHE A 113 -8.77 -1.33 8.19
N TRP A 114 -7.88 -1.93 7.42
CA TRP A 114 -6.79 -2.77 7.88
C TRP A 114 -5.48 -2.03 7.76
N ALA A 115 -4.64 -2.07 8.77
CA ALA A 115 -3.31 -1.47 8.73
C ALA A 115 -2.34 -2.20 9.65
N GLY A 116 -1.10 -2.29 9.20
CA GLY A 116 -0.04 -2.94 9.95
C GLY A 116 0.98 -1.95 10.49
N THR A 117 1.79 -2.41 11.46
CA THR A 117 2.91 -1.67 12.02
C THR A 117 4.24 -2.34 11.71
N VAL A 118 5.32 -1.58 11.79
CA VAL A 118 6.69 -2.03 11.51
C VAL A 118 7.62 -1.56 12.63
N ASP A 119 8.68 -2.34 12.89
CA ASP A 119 9.85 -1.89 13.64
C ASP A 119 10.74 -1.03 12.75
N GLU A 120 10.55 0.29 12.78
CA GLU A 120 11.39 1.23 12.01
C GLU A 120 12.73 1.50 12.71
N ALA A 121 12.85 1.23 14.00
CA ALA A 121 14.06 1.56 14.76
C ALA A 121 15.28 0.77 14.27
N ASN A 122 15.12 -0.50 13.93
CA ASN A 122 16.23 -1.31 13.48
C ASN A 122 15.88 -2.36 12.41
N TRP A 123 14.60 -2.51 12.04
CA TRP A 123 14.10 -3.44 11.01
C TRP A 123 14.43 -4.91 11.31
N ARG A 124 14.42 -5.30 12.58
CA ARG A 124 14.80 -6.64 13.06
C ARG A 124 13.89 -7.20 14.12
N ASP A 125 13.32 -6.34 14.97
CA ASP A 125 12.53 -6.78 16.11
C ASP A 125 11.09 -7.07 15.67
N GLU A 126 10.57 -8.20 16.12
CA GLU A 126 9.22 -8.65 15.82
C GLU A 126 8.18 -7.96 16.72
N THR A 127 8.12 -6.63 16.66
CA THR A 127 7.24 -5.81 17.50
C THR A 127 5.97 -5.35 16.80
N GLY A 128 5.95 -5.40 15.46
CA GLY A 128 4.82 -4.97 14.65
C GLY A 128 3.59 -5.90 14.74
N SER A 129 2.46 -5.35 14.40
CA SER A 129 1.15 -6.00 14.49
C SER A 129 0.26 -5.61 13.32
N LEU A 130 -0.75 -6.43 13.04
CA LEU A 130 -1.83 -6.12 12.11
C LEU A 130 -3.09 -5.74 12.89
N TYR A 131 -3.67 -4.61 12.55
CA TYR A 131 -4.89 -4.06 13.15
C TYR A 131 -6.02 -3.96 12.13
N ARG A 132 -7.26 -4.07 12.64
CA ARG A 132 -8.48 -3.78 11.89
C ARG A 132 -9.32 -2.76 12.63
N MET A 133 -9.72 -1.69 11.95
CA MET A 133 -10.71 -0.74 12.43
C MET A 133 -12.06 -1.03 11.80
N ASP A 134 -13.07 -1.24 12.61
CA ASP A 134 -14.45 -1.45 12.19
C ASP A 134 -15.17 -0.11 11.92
N ALA A 135 -16.32 -0.12 11.23
CA ALA A 135 -17.07 1.09 10.86
C ALA A 135 -17.55 1.93 12.08
N ASN A 136 -17.64 1.33 13.26
CA ASN A 136 -17.94 2.00 14.51
C ASN A 136 -16.68 2.59 15.20
N LEU A 137 -15.54 2.58 14.52
CA LEU A 137 -14.23 3.07 14.96
C LEU A 137 -13.57 2.21 16.07
N SER A 138 -14.11 1.04 16.39
CA SER A 138 -13.42 0.11 17.26
C SER A 138 -12.24 -0.53 16.53
N VAL A 139 -11.13 -0.72 17.22
CA VAL A 139 -9.91 -1.32 16.65
C VAL A 139 -9.58 -2.61 17.36
N LYS A 140 -9.21 -3.62 16.57
CA LYS A 140 -8.79 -4.94 17.06
C LYS A 140 -7.43 -5.30 16.47
N LYS A 141 -6.53 -5.83 17.30
CA LYS A 141 -5.34 -6.53 16.83
C LYS A 141 -5.76 -7.86 16.26
N LYS A 142 -5.33 -8.17 15.04
CA LYS A 142 -5.75 -9.35 14.29
C LYS A 142 -4.65 -10.39 14.15
N ASP A 143 -3.40 -9.96 14.01
CA ASP A 143 -2.25 -10.85 13.93
C ASP A 143 -0.97 -10.17 14.40
N SER A 144 -0.01 -10.94 14.88
CA SER A 144 1.35 -10.53 15.28
C SER A 144 2.18 -11.80 15.56
N PRO A 145 3.51 -11.75 15.65
CA PRO A 145 4.36 -10.57 15.47
C PRO A 145 4.83 -10.37 14.03
N TYR A 146 5.23 -9.15 13.69
CA TYR A 146 5.84 -8.77 12.42
C TYR A 146 7.07 -7.89 12.65
N ILE A 147 8.07 -8.00 11.77
CA ILE A 147 9.14 -6.98 11.65
C ILE A 147 8.64 -5.85 10.77
N CYS A 148 8.18 -6.21 9.55
CA CYS A 148 7.70 -5.25 8.57
C CYS A 148 6.39 -5.76 7.94
N SER A 149 5.27 -5.30 8.48
CA SER A 149 3.93 -5.58 8.02
C SER A 149 3.61 -4.77 6.77
N ASN A 150 3.26 -5.42 5.65
CA ASN A 150 2.88 -4.80 4.39
C ASN A 150 1.66 -5.46 3.74
N GLY A 151 1.15 -4.87 2.65
CA GLY A 151 -0.17 -5.16 2.14
C GLY A 151 -1.23 -4.52 3.06
N PRO A 152 -2.49 -4.80 3.07
CA PRO A 152 -3.15 -6.06 2.72
C PRO A 152 -3.71 -6.11 1.28
N ALA A 153 -4.18 -7.30 0.91
CA ALA A 153 -5.02 -7.50 -0.27
C ALA A 153 -6.09 -8.58 0.01
N PHE A 154 -7.15 -8.59 -0.79
CA PHE A 154 -8.29 -9.48 -0.60
C PHE A 154 -8.62 -10.17 -1.90
N SER A 155 -8.90 -11.48 -1.89
CA SER A 155 -9.38 -12.22 -3.06
C SER A 155 -10.72 -11.68 -3.56
N VAL A 156 -11.04 -11.92 -4.82
CA VAL A 156 -12.29 -11.45 -5.45
C VAL A 156 -13.52 -11.98 -4.73
N ASP A 157 -13.49 -13.21 -4.25
CA ASP A 157 -14.57 -13.82 -3.48
C ASP A 157 -14.58 -13.45 -2.00
N ASN A 158 -13.59 -12.62 -1.57
CA ASN A 158 -13.39 -12.19 -0.18
C ASN A 158 -13.26 -13.31 0.86
N LYS A 159 -12.73 -14.46 0.44
CA LYS A 159 -12.44 -15.60 1.33
C LYS A 159 -10.98 -15.76 1.67
N THR A 160 -10.10 -15.01 1.00
CA THR A 160 -8.67 -15.01 1.28
C THR A 160 -8.18 -13.59 1.57
N PHE A 161 -7.52 -13.43 2.71
CA PHE A 161 -6.79 -12.23 3.08
C PHE A 161 -5.31 -12.49 2.84
N TYR A 162 -4.66 -11.61 2.08
CA TYR A 162 -3.21 -11.65 1.84
C TYR A 162 -2.51 -10.58 2.67
N HIS A 163 -1.37 -10.94 3.24
CA HIS A 163 -0.55 -10.04 4.05
C HIS A 163 0.93 -10.36 3.92
N THR A 164 1.78 -9.35 3.98
CA THR A 164 3.20 -9.46 3.70
C THR A 164 4.04 -9.29 4.97
N GLU A 165 5.04 -10.14 5.14
CA GLU A 165 6.17 -9.95 6.04
C GLU A 165 7.41 -9.70 5.17
N THR A 166 7.71 -8.42 4.93
CA THR A 166 8.75 -7.98 4.00
C THR A 166 10.13 -8.50 4.35
N MET A 167 10.53 -8.37 5.62
CA MET A 167 11.87 -8.76 6.07
C MET A 167 12.10 -10.26 6.05
N LYS A 168 11.02 -11.04 6.10
CA LYS A 168 11.07 -12.49 5.93
C LYS A 168 10.81 -12.93 4.50
N GLY A 169 10.66 -12.01 3.55
CA GLY A 169 10.44 -12.31 2.13
C GLY A 169 9.17 -13.14 1.87
N THR A 170 8.13 -12.99 2.68
CA THR A 170 6.97 -13.90 2.67
C THR A 170 5.66 -13.16 2.47
N VAL A 171 4.87 -13.62 1.51
CA VAL A 171 3.44 -13.30 1.42
C VAL A 171 2.66 -14.41 2.10
N HIS A 172 1.86 -14.06 3.09
CA HIS A 172 0.94 -14.96 3.78
C HIS A 172 -0.45 -14.89 3.17
N ALA A 173 -1.18 -15.99 3.21
CA ALA A 173 -2.62 -16.05 2.99
C ALA A 173 -3.31 -16.55 4.25
N PHE A 174 -4.48 -16.02 4.52
CA PHE A 174 -5.36 -16.44 5.61
C PHE A 174 -6.74 -16.75 5.03
N ASP A 175 -7.46 -17.65 5.64
CA ASP A 175 -8.89 -17.74 5.44
C ASP A 175 -9.54 -16.50 6.05
N PHE A 176 -10.50 -15.92 5.33
CA PHE A 176 -11.14 -14.65 5.66
C PHE A 176 -12.64 -14.80 5.62
N ASP A 177 -13.34 -14.34 6.65
CA ASP A 177 -14.79 -14.42 6.75
C ASP A 177 -15.49 -13.05 6.65
N GLU A 178 -16.81 -13.08 6.58
CA GLU A 178 -17.64 -11.87 6.45
C GLU A 178 -17.55 -10.96 7.70
N GLU A 179 -17.30 -11.52 8.87
CA GLU A 179 -17.07 -10.81 10.13
C GLU A 179 -15.67 -10.16 10.19
N GLY A 180 -14.79 -10.50 9.24
CA GLY A 180 -13.43 -10.02 9.17
C GLY A 180 -12.51 -10.71 10.16
N GLU A 181 -12.80 -11.96 10.48
CA GLU A 181 -11.85 -12.81 11.19
C GLU A 181 -10.90 -13.45 10.19
N ILE A 182 -9.64 -13.56 10.57
CA ILE A 182 -8.60 -14.23 9.79
C ILE A 182 -8.13 -15.47 10.54
N SER A 183 -7.93 -16.56 9.80
CA SER A 183 -7.52 -17.85 10.37
C SER A 183 -6.64 -18.62 9.38
N PHE A 184 -6.10 -19.75 9.79
CA PHE A 184 -5.32 -20.66 8.94
C PHE A 184 -4.20 -19.96 8.15
N LYS A 185 -3.37 -19.16 8.86
CA LYS A 185 -2.18 -18.50 8.29
C LYS A 185 -1.28 -19.52 7.58
N ARG A 186 -0.99 -19.27 6.31
CA ARG A 186 -0.14 -20.11 5.49
C ARG A 186 0.76 -19.28 4.58
N THR A 187 1.90 -19.81 4.20
CA THR A 187 2.74 -19.17 3.17
C THR A 187 2.03 -19.30 1.82
N PHE A 188 1.76 -18.16 1.18
CA PHE A 188 1.25 -18.12 -0.18
C PHE A 188 2.40 -18.09 -1.20
N VAL A 189 3.35 -17.17 -1.01
CA VAL A 189 4.56 -17.06 -1.81
C VAL A 189 5.73 -16.73 -0.89
N LYS A 190 6.86 -17.36 -1.16
CA LYS A 190 8.17 -17.09 -0.55
C LYS A 190 9.10 -16.63 -1.65
N LEU A 191 9.62 -15.41 -1.54
CA LEU A 191 10.60 -14.88 -2.47
C LEU A 191 11.98 -15.50 -2.19
N ASN A 192 12.74 -15.71 -3.26
CA ASN A 192 14.11 -16.18 -3.16
C ASN A 192 15.07 -15.03 -2.84
N ASP A 193 16.28 -15.38 -2.40
CA ASP A 193 17.35 -14.42 -2.19
C ASP A 193 17.65 -13.65 -3.49
N GLY A 194 17.77 -12.32 -3.38
CA GLY A 194 17.99 -11.43 -4.52
C GLY A 194 16.73 -11.00 -5.28
N GLU A 195 15.55 -11.48 -4.90
CA GLU A 195 14.28 -11.02 -5.49
C GLU A 195 13.70 -9.78 -4.79
N GLY A 196 14.37 -9.30 -3.74
CA GLY A 196 13.89 -8.20 -2.89
C GLY A 196 12.91 -8.68 -1.81
N GLY A 197 12.31 -7.74 -1.08
CA GLY A 197 11.26 -8.00 -0.10
C GLY A 197 9.87 -7.79 -0.72
N PRO A 198 8.88 -8.67 -0.49
CA PRO A 198 7.51 -8.41 -0.92
C PRO A 198 6.96 -7.22 -0.13
N ASP A 199 6.33 -6.28 -0.84
CA ASP A 199 5.87 -5.01 -0.29
C ASP A 199 4.36 -4.84 -0.52
N GLY A 200 3.88 -3.68 -0.96
CA GLY A 200 2.48 -3.46 -1.24
C GLY A 200 1.92 -4.35 -2.35
N MET A 201 0.63 -4.63 -2.29
CA MET A 201 -0.06 -5.61 -3.14
C MET A 201 -1.42 -5.11 -3.61
N THR A 202 -1.91 -5.68 -4.72
CA THR A 202 -3.31 -5.55 -5.16
C THR A 202 -3.77 -6.83 -5.84
N VAL A 203 -5.10 -7.04 -5.93
CA VAL A 203 -5.70 -8.16 -6.66
C VAL A 203 -6.39 -7.63 -7.92
N ASP A 204 -6.28 -8.37 -9.02
CA ASP A 204 -6.96 -8.05 -10.27
C ASP A 204 -8.30 -8.80 -10.43
N SER A 205 -9.01 -8.49 -11.51
CA SER A 205 -10.33 -9.07 -11.80
C SER A 205 -10.32 -10.57 -12.13
N GLU A 206 -9.14 -11.17 -12.34
CA GLU A 206 -8.94 -12.60 -12.54
C GLU A 206 -8.49 -13.30 -11.24
N ASP A 207 -8.66 -12.62 -10.08
CA ASP A 207 -8.26 -13.09 -8.76
C ASP A 207 -6.76 -13.33 -8.60
N CYS A 208 -5.93 -12.67 -9.42
CA CYS A 208 -4.48 -12.81 -9.35
C CYS A 208 -3.88 -11.71 -8.48
N LEU A 209 -2.92 -12.08 -7.63
CA LEU A 209 -2.24 -11.18 -6.71
C LEU A 209 -1.03 -10.53 -7.37
N TRP A 210 -1.01 -9.20 -7.37
CA TRP A 210 0.13 -8.39 -7.78
C TRP A 210 0.94 -7.98 -6.56
N VAL A 211 2.25 -8.27 -6.56
CA VAL A 211 3.16 -8.02 -5.44
C VAL A 211 4.31 -7.15 -5.92
N CYS A 212 4.55 -6.04 -5.25
CA CYS A 212 5.71 -5.18 -5.46
C CYS A 212 6.92 -5.72 -4.71
N HIS A 213 8.13 -5.51 -5.24
CA HIS A 213 9.37 -6.02 -4.66
C HIS A 213 10.32 -4.88 -4.29
N PHE A 214 10.41 -4.55 -3.01
CA PHE A 214 11.38 -3.58 -2.50
C PHE A 214 12.81 -4.14 -2.65
N GLY A 215 13.65 -3.40 -3.36
CA GLY A 215 14.99 -3.86 -3.70
C GLY A 215 15.05 -4.88 -4.85
N GLY A 216 13.89 -5.33 -5.38
CA GLY A 216 13.81 -6.35 -6.42
C GLY A 216 13.56 -5.83 -7.84
N GLY A 217 13.26 -4.53 -8.01
CA GLY A 217 13.11 -3.90 -9.32
C GLY A 217 11.98 -4.47 -10.18
N ARG A 218 10.89 -4.93 -9.58
CA ARG A 218 9.78 -5.57 -10.31
C ARG A 218 8.46 -5.51 -9.57
N VAL A 219 7.38 -5.76 -10.31
CA VAL A 219 6.07 -6.19 -9.79
C VAL A 219 5.79 -7.56 -10.39
N THR A 220 5.34 -8.52 -9.58
CA THR A 220 5.00 -9.88 -10.01
C THR A 220 3.52 -10.15 -9.85
N ARG A 221 2.94 -10.88 -10.79
CA ARG A 221 1.55 -11.36 -10.78
C ARG A 221 1.51 -12.84 -10.50
N TYR A 222 0.80 -13.23 -9.46
CA TYR A 222 0.62 -14.64 -9.09
C TYR A 222 -0.83 -15.08 -9.24
N SER A 223 -1.04 -16.32 -9.75
CA SER A 223 -2.37 -16.93 -9.73
C SER A 223 -2.86 -17.15 -8.29
N PRO A 224 -4.17 -17.43 -8.06
CA PRO A 224 -4.70 -17.79 -6.74
C PRO A 224 -4.02 -19.01 -6.10
N LYS A 225 -3.27 -19.79 -6.88
CA LYS A 225 -2.47 -20.95 -6.42
C LYS A 225 -1.00 -20.62 -6.16
N GLY A 226 -0.60 -19.34 -6.25
CA GLY A 226 0.79 -18.90 -6.03
C GLY A 226 1.73 -19.16 -7.22
N HIS A 227 1.25 -19.50 -8.41
CA HIS A 227 2.09 -19.65 -9.59
C HIS A 227 2.38 -18.28 -10.20
N LEU A 228 3.64 -17.97 -10.46
CA LEU A 228 4.06 -16.76 -11.17
C LEU A 228 3.53 -16.78 -12.61
N LEU A 229 2.76 -15.76 -12.99
CA LEU A 229 2.14 -15.60 -14.31
C LEU A 229 2.79 -14.52 -15.15
N GLN A 230 3.18 -13.40 -14.52
CA GLN A 230 3.71 -12.22 -15.22
C GLN A 230 4.69 -11.46 -14.32
N THR A 231 5.67 -10.82 -14.94
CA THR A 231 6.60 -9.91 -14.29
C THR A 231 6.66 -8.60 -15.06
N VAL A 232 6.43 -7.48 -14.36
CA VAL A 232 6.69 -6.13 -14.86
C VAL A 232 8.04 -5.70 -14.29
N VAL A 233 9.05 -5.61 -15.15
CA VAL A 233 10.39 -5.16 -14.77
C VAL A 233 10.39 -3.65 -14.66
N MET A 234 10.87 -3.13 -13.52
CA MET A 234 10.91 -1.70 -13.23
C MET A 234 12.32 -1.12 -13.47
N PRO A 235 12.43 0.16 -13.88
CA PRO A 235 13.71 0.79 -14.11
C PRO A 235 14.43 1.25 -12.82
N VAL A 236 13.90 0.87 -11.65
CA VAL A 236 14.37 1.27 -10.32
C VAL A 236 14.26 0.10 -9.33
N PRO A 237 15.16 0.00 -8.34
CA PRO A 237 15.18 -1.16 -7.44
C PRO A 237 14.02 -1.20 -6.44
N ASN A 238 13.67 -0.07 -5.82
CA ASN A 238 12.72 -0.03 -4.70
C ASN A 238 11.29 0.21 -5.22
N VAL A 239 10.60 -0.86 -5.53
CA VAL A 239 9.19 -0.86 -5.95
C VAL A 239 8.34 -1.16 -4.72
N THR A 240 7.51 -0.21 -4.33
CA THR A 240 6.87 -0.21 -3.01
C THR A 240 5.43 -0.73 -3.06
N SER A 241 4.56 -0.14 -3.87
CA SER A 241 3.15 -0.54 -3.90
C SER A 241 2.53 -0.35 -5.27
N CYS A 242 1.35 -0.93 -5.49
CA CYS A 242 0.61 -0.76 -6.73
C CYS A 242 -0.90 -0.74 -6.52
N ALA A 243 -1.60 -0.06 -7.43
CA ALA A 243 -3.06 -0.04 -7.50
C ALA A 243 -3.56 0.10 -8.93
N PHE A 244 -4.65 -0.56 -9.25
CA PHE A 244 -5.36 -0.34 -10.49
C PHE A 244 -6.18 0.94 -10.43
N GLY A 245 -6.25 1.66 -11.55
CA GLY A 245 -7.03 2.88 -11.71
C GLY A 245 -7.31 3.19 -13.17
N GLY A 246 -7.74 4.43 -13.44
CA GLY A 246 -8.28 4.83 -14.74
C GLY A 246 -9.77 4.50 -14.86
N ALA A 247 -10.43 5.05 -15.88
CA ALA A 247 -11.88 4.89 -16.07
C ALA A 247 -12.31 3.42 -16.21
N ASP A 248 -11.45 2.61 -16.83
CA ASP A 248 -11.68 1.18 -17.07
C ASP A 248 -11.00 0.24 -16.07
N LEU A 249 -10.28 0.79 -15.09
CA LEU A 249 -9.45 0.06 -14.12
C LEU A 249 -8.38 -0.82 -14.80
N ASP A 250 -7.89 -0.45 -15.96
CA ASP A 250 -6.91 -1.20 -16.75
C ASP A 250 -5.48 -0.68 -16.62
N THR A 251 -5.30 0.43 -15.91
CA THR A 251 -4.02 1.07 -15.67
C THR A 251 -3.50 0.68 -14.30
N LEU A 252 -2.34 0.04 -14.23
CA LEU A 252 -1.63 -0.26 -13.00
C LEU A 252 -0.69 0.90 -12.68
N PHE A 253 -0.95 1.63 -11.59
CA PHE A 253 -0.07 2.65 -11.02
C PHE A 253 0.88 2.00 -10.02
N ILE A 254 2.16 2.40 -10.05
CA ILE A 254 3.23 1.77 -9.29
C ILE A 254 4.04 2.85 -8.60
N THR A 255 4.08 2.83 -7.28
CA THR A 255 4.92 3.72 -6.45
C THR A 255 6.32 3.14 -6.27
N THR A 256 7.30 4.02 -6.07
CA THR A 256 8.71 3.65 -5.85
C THR A 256 9.34 4.55 -4.80
N ALA A 257 10.53 4.19 -4.32
CA ALA A 257 11.21 4.89 -3.24
C ALA A 257 12.69 5.13 -3.51
N ARG A 258 13.21 6.21 -2.87
CA ARG A 258 14.64 6.44 -2.63
C ARG A 258 15.10 6.00 -1.24
N TYR A 259 14.16 5.58 -0.40
CA TYR A 259 14.42 5.18 0.98
C TYR A 259 15.51 4.11 1.05
N GLY A 260 16.51 4.33 1.92
CA GLY A 260 17.63 3.44 2.09
C GLY A 260 18.71 3.49 1.00
N MET A 261 18.55 4.34 -0.03
CA MET A 261 19.55 4.52 -1.09
C MET A 261 20.59 5.56 -0.69
N SER A 262 21.85 5.27 -1.02
CA SER A 262 22.93 6.27 -0.94
C SER A 262 22.80 7.29 -2.08
N ASP A 263 23.49 8.44 -1.96
CA ASP A 263 23.55 9.44 -3.04
C ASP A 263 24.11 8.83 -4.35
N GLU A 264 25.05 7.89 -4.25
CA GLU A 264 25.62 7.18 -5.40
C GLU A 264 24.54 6.26 -6.05
N ASP A 265 23.75 5.56 -5.24
CA ASP A 265 22.65 4.72 -5.76
C ASP A 265 21.55 5.56 -6.41
N VAL A 266 21.22 6.71 -5.82
CA VAL A 266 20.27 7.66 -6.42
C VAL A 266 20.79 8.19 -7.76
N ALA A 267 22.08 8.51 -7.85
CA ALA A 267 22.69 8.96 -9.11
C ALA A 267 22.65 7.88 -10.20
N LYS A 268 22.82 6.61 -9.83
CA LYS A 268 22.70 5.46 -10.76
C LYS A 268 21.26 5.15 -11.13
N ASN A 269 20.29 5.53 -10.29
CA ASN A 269 18.85 5.26 -10.46
C ASN A 269 18.04 6.57 -10.42
N PRO A 270 18.21 7.48 -11.40
CA PRO A 270 17.65 8.83 -11.36
C PRO A 270 16.10 8.85 -11.38
N LEU A 271 15.48 7.74 -11.74
CA LEU A 271 14.02 7.57 -11.75
C LEU A 271 13.46 7.03 -10.42
N ALA A 272 14.30 6.67 -9.45
CA ALA A 272 13.87 6.17 -8.15
C ALA A 272 13.01 7.21 -7.40
N GLY A 273 11.97 6.74 -6.73
CA GLY A 273 10.99 7.57 -6.01
C GLY A 273 9.88 8.15 -6.89
N ARG A 274 9.92 7.95 -8.21
CA ARG A 274 8.88 8.43 -9.12
C ARG A 274 7.67 7.49 -9.15
N LEU A 275 6.55 8.02 -9.62
CA LEU A 275 5.33 7.24 -9.87
C LEU A 275 5.31 6.79 -11.33
N PHE A 276 5.02 5.51 -11.53
CA PHE A 276 4.89 4.90 -12.84
C PHE A 276 3.48 4.39 -13.08
N SER A 277 3.16 4.17 -14.36
CA SER A 277 1.97 3.43 -14.78
C SER A 277 2.28 2.50 -15.95
N CYS A 278 1.44 1.48 -16.11
CA CYS A 278 1.42 0.61 -17.29
C CYS A 278 0.02 0.02 -17.51
N ILE A 279 -0.20 -0.52 -18.69
CA ILE A 279 -1.39 -1.34 -19.02
C ILE A 279 -0.94 -2.80 -19.06
N PRO A 280 -1.18 -3.59 -17.99
CA PRO A 280 -0.65 -4.94 -17.87
C PRO A 280 -1.45 -6.00 -18.64
N GLY A 281 -2.58 -5.64 -19.26
CA GLY A 281 -3.43 -6.52 -20.06
C GLY A 281 -4.57 -7.18 -19.27
N VAL A 282 -4.77 -6.79 -18.02
CA VAL A 282 -5.88 -7.19 -17.14
C VAL A 282 -6.45 -5.97 -16.43
N LYS A 283 -7.64 -6.08 -15.87
CA LYS A 283 -8.30 -5.00 -15.13
C LYS A 283 -8.21 -5.25 -13.63
N GLY A 284 -8.26 -4.17 -12.87
CA GLY A 284 -8.41 -4.21 -11.41
C GLY A 284 -9.87 -4.35 -10.99
N LEU A 285 -10.07 -4.16 -9.69
CA LEU A 285 -11.38 -4.14 -9.04
C LEU A 285 -11.69 -2.72 -8.53
N PRO A 286 -12.97 -2.36 -8.37
CA PRO A 286 -13.35 -1.13 -7.70
C PRO A 286 -12.70 -1.04 -6.31
N THR A 287 -12.13 0.12 -5.99
CA THR A 287 -11.46 0.33 -4.71
C THR A 287 -12.48 0.34 -3.57
N PRO A 288 -12.37 -0.55 -2.56
CA PRO A 288 -13.25 -0.54 -1.40
C PRO A 288 -13.14 0.75 -0.59
N MET A 289 -14.24 1.15 0.04
CA MET A 289 -14.31 2.36 0.86
C MET A 289 -14.61 2.01 2.32
N PHE A 290 -13.99 2.74 3.25
CA PHE A 290 -14.29 2.63 4.68
C PHE A 290 -15.70 3.11 4.98
N ALA A 291 -16.45 2.37 5.81
CA ALA A 291 -17.87 2.66 6.10
C ALA A 291 -18.11 3.58 7.31
N GLY A 292 -17.07 3.86 8.10
CA GLY A 292 -17.13 4.69 9.30
C GLY A 292 -17.01 6.19 9.06
#